data_ebf99dfbf58d68de51aec8c644e07a97
#
_entry.id   ebf99dfbf58d68de51aec8c644e07a97
#
_cell.length_a   1.000
_cell.length_b   1.000
_cell.length_c   1.000
_cell.angle_alpha   90.00
_cell.angle_beta   90.00
_cell.angle_gamma   90.00
#
_symmetry.space_group_name_H-M   'P 1'
#
loop_
_entity.id
_entity.type
_entity.pdbx_description
1 polymer ?
#
loop_
_entity_poly.entity_id
_entity_poly.type
_entity_poly.pdbx_seq_one_letter_code
_entity_poly.pdbx_strand_id
1 'polypeptide(L)'
;MEKCIFKRQILFVAFVLLGCLMTYAADDDLITRQIKLKLEKAGTLPDKISSTKKNKITNLKIIGDINGTDLRFIREMAGGDCYGNPTDGHLTSLDLYEANIVEGGDYYYHNVERPFYCKANAIGYCAFWGCSGLTSVTIPSSVTEIGPFAFSDCRSLTSVTIPSSITKIGSSTFSGCSGLTSVTIPSSVTEIGSSAFSGCSGLTCVTIPSSVTKIGDNAFSGCSGLTSVYVSWKTPLLNGADKFKDVDKQSCTLYVPQDTSGEYYLSEWGDYFDNIVEYDVTGINKVKSSANVTELSRYSVNGHRLDSPTKGLNIVKYSDGSVRKIAVQ
;
A
#
# COMPACT_ATOMS: atom_id res chain seq x y z
N MET A 1 -36.83 29.74 -42.31
CA MET A 1 -35.67 29.73 -41.40
C MET A 1 -35.84 28.73 -40.23
N GLU A 2 -37.04 28.50 -39.75
CA GLU A 2 -37.29 27.58 -38.58
C GLU A 2 -37.02 26.07 -38.84
N LYS A 3 -37.24 25.59 -40.09
CA LYS A 3 -37.01 24.16 -40.41
C LYS A 3 -35.53 23.73 -40.43
N CYS A 4 -34.61 24.66 -40.54
CA CYS A 4 -33.16 24.39 -40.58
C CYS A 4 -32.57 24.31 -39.17
N ILE A 5 -33.13 25.00 -38.19
CA ILE A 5 -32.69 25.02 -36.79
C ILE A 5 -33.09 23.71 -36.11
N PHE A 6 -34.30 23.20 -36.41
CA PHE A 6 -34.78 21.95 -35.83
C PHE A 6 -33.97 20.73 -36.27
N LYS A 7 -33.54 20.66 -37.53
CA LYS A 7 -32.67 19.60 -38.04
C LYS A 7 -31.25 19.62 -37.41
N ARG A 8 -30.74 20.82 -37.08
CA ARG A 8 -29.41 20.98 -36.47
C ARG A 8 -29.44 20.56 -34.98
N GLN A 9 -30.54 20.83 -34.26
CA GLN A 9 -30.69 20.44 -32.88
C GLN A 9 -30.87 18.91 -32.74
N ILE A 10 -31.62 18.27 -33.64
CA ILE A 10 -31.79 16.80 -33.61
C ILE A 10 -30.46 16.10 -33.96
N LEU A 11 -29.63 16.65 -34.83
CA LEU A 11 -28.32 16.08 -35.17
C LEU A 11 -27.33 16.24 -33.98
N PHE A 12 -27.41 17.33 -33.22
CA PHE A 12 -26.54 17.55 -32.07
C PHE A 12 -26.94 16.67 -30.88
N VAL A 13 -28.25 16.47 -30.63
CA VAL A 13 -28.75 15.56 -29.60
C VAL A 13 -28.45 14.10 -29.98
N ALA A 14 -28.55 13.71 -31.27
CA ALA A 14 -28.15 12.38 -31.72
C ALA A 14 -26.63 12.14 -31.58
N PHE A 15 -25.78 13.16 -31.79
CA PHE A 15 -24.33 13.04 -31.62
C PHE A 15 -23.93 12.95 -30.12
N VAL A 16 -24.63 13.69 -29.23
CA VAL A 16 -24.40 13.61 -27.78
C VAL A 16 -24.91 12.28 -27.24
N LEU A 17 -26.04 11.78 -27.70
CA LEU A 17 -26.56 10.45 -27.32
C LEU A 17 -25.72 9.30 -27.88
N LEU A 18 -25.17 9.41 -29.11
CA LEU A 18 -24.21 8.43 -29.63
C LEU A 18 -22.86 8.50 -28.90
N GLY A 19 -22.39 9.69 -28.52
CA GLY A 19 -21.19 9.87 -27.73
C GLY A 19 -21.34 9.30 -26.30
N CYS A 20 -22.51 9.47 -25.67
CA CYS A 20 -22.79 8.83 -24.38
C CYS A 20 -22.98 7.30 -24.48
N LEU A 21 -23.50 6.78 -25.60
CA LEU A 21 -23.60 5.33 -25.81
C LEU A 21 -22.26 4.68 -26.12
N MET A 22 -21.31 5.42 -26.73
CA MET A 22 -19.95 4.91 -26.98
C MET A 22 -19.09 4.86 -25.71
N THR A 23 -19.36 5.71 -24.71
CA THR A 23 -18.62 5.68 -23.44
C THR A 23 -19.16 4.63 -22.45
N TYR A 24 -20.41 4.15 -22.63
CA TYR A 24 -20.97 3.06 -21.81
C TYR A 24 -20.67 1.66 -22.37
N ALA A 25 -20.28 1.54 -23.63
CA ALA A 25 -19.95 0.24 -24.24
C ALA A 25 -18.49 -0.21 -24.01
N ALA A 26 -17.63 0.66 -23.41
CA ALA A 26 -16.21 0.33 -23.19
C ALA A 26 -15.96 -0.45 -21.88
N ASP A 27 -16.92 -0.46 -20.94
CA ASP A 27 -16.73 -1.08 -19.61
C ASP A 27 -17.23 -2.55 -19.55
N ASP A 28 -18.06 -2.96 -20.51
CA ASP A 28 -18.69 -4.30 -20.53
C ASP A 28 -17.73 -5.43 -20.98
N ASP A 29 -16.49 -5.11 -21.35
CA ASP A 29 -15.54 -6.07 -21.94
C ASP A 29 -14.39 -6.45 -20.97
N LEU A 30 -14.35 -5.86 -19.75
CA LEU A 30 -13.34 -6.17 -18.74
C LEU A 30 -13.62 -7.49 -18.04
N ILE A 31 -12.56 -8.28 -17.82
CA ILE A 31 -12.63 -9.55 -17.10
C ILE A 31 -12.37 -9.27 -15.61
N THR A 32 -13.44 -9.01 -14.85
CA THR A 32 -13.39 -8.64 -13.43
C THR A 32 -13.30 -9.83 -12.48
N ARG A 33 -13.73 -11.02 -12.93
CA ARG A 33 -13.53 -12.25 -12.14
C ARG A 33 -12.06 -12.57 -11.99
N GLN A 34 -11.65 -13.10 -10.84
CA GLN A 34 -10.27 -13.54 -10.66
C GLN A 34 -9.88 -14.62 -11.67
N ILE A 35 -8.83 -14.37 -12.42
CA ILE A 35 -8.17 -15.35 -13.28
C ILE A 35 -7.04 -15.99 -12.47
N LYS A 36 -7.18 -17.27 -12.17
CA LYS A 36 -6.17 -18.06 -11.45
C LYS A 36 -5.39 -18.90 -12.46
N LEU A 37 -4.06 -18.70 -12.52
CA LEU A 37 -3.18 -19.43 -13.41
C LEU A 37 -2.08 -20.14 -12.62
N LYS A 38 -1.88 -21.42 -12.93
CA LYS A 38 -0.74 -22.20 -12.48
C LYS A 38 0.28 -22.26 -13.61
N LEU A 39 1.49 -21.78 -13.33
CA LEU A 39 2.61 -21.86 -14.25
C LEU A 39 3.47 -23.09 -13.87
N GLU A 40 3.58 -24.04 -14.79
CA GLU A 40 4.44 -25.22 -14.63
C GLU A 40 5.92 -24.89 -14.93
N LYS A 41 6.15 -23.76 -15.60
CA LYS A 41 7.47 -23.24 -15.97
C LYS A 41 7.46 -21.72 -15.94
N ALA A 42 8.48 -21.11 -15.36
CA ALA A 42 8.68 -19.67 -15.37
C ALA A 42 8.87 -19.15 -16.81
N GLY A 43 8.36 -17.95 -17.08
CA GLY A 43 8.43 -17.28 -18.40
C GLY A 43 7.29 -17.67 -19.34
N THR A 44 6.28 -18.43 -18.88
CA THR A 44 5.20 -18.92 -19.78
C THR A 44 3.86 -18.21 -19.60
N LEU A 45 3.79 -17.18 -18.76
CA LEU A 45 2.56 -16.39 -18.60
C LEU A 45 2.06 -15.79 -19.92
N PRO A 46 2.92 -15.27 -20.84
CA PRO A 46 2.50 -14.78 -22.14
C PRO A 46 1.83 -15.86 -23.02
N ASP A 47 2.17 -17.12 -22.83
CA ASP A 47 1.58 -18.24 -23.58
C ASP A 47 0.18 -18.62 -23.04
N LYS A 48 -0.11 -18.28 -21.77
CA LYS A 48 -1.39 -18.60 -21.09
C LYS A 48 -2.45 -17.53 -21.28
N ILE A 49 -2.06 -16.30 -21.59
CA ILE A 49 -2.97 -15.17 -21.77
C ILE A 49 -2.80 -14.63 -23.19
N SER A 50 -3.85 -14.75 -24.01
CA SER A 50 -3.82 -14.20 -25.37
C SER A 50 -3.70 -12.68 -25.36
N SER A 51 -3.11 -12.10 -26.42
CA SER A 51 -2.98 -10.66 -26.60
C SER A 51 -4.33 -9.93 -26.55
N THR A 52 -5.41 -10.56 -26.99
CA THR A 52 -6.78 -10.00 -26.98
C THR A 52 -7.38 -9.93 -25.57
N LYS A 53 -6.90 -10.74 -24.62
CA LYS A 53 -7.37 -10.77 -23.22
C LYS A 53 -6.44 -10.05 -22.26
N LYS A 54 -5.17 -9.85 -22.64
CA LYS A 54 -4.11 -9.29 -21.80
C LYS A 54 -4.56 -8.00 -21.10
N ASN A 55 -5.08 -7.04 -21.85
CA ASN A 55 -5.45 -5.73 -21.34
C ASN A 55 -6.85 -5.69 -20.70
N LYS A 56 -7.63 -6.79 -20.74
CA LYS A 56 -8.99 -6.85 -20.21
C LYS A 56 -9.06 -7.47 -18.80
N ILE A 57 -8.02 -8.18 -18.36
CA ILE A 57 -7.97 -8.83 -17.06
C ILE A 57 -7.67 -7.79 -15.98
N THR A 58 -8.57 -7.70 -14.98
CA THR A 58 -8.43 -6.78 -13.85
C THR A 58 -7.95 -7.48 -12.57
N ASN A 59 -8.13 -8.80 -12.47
CA ASN A 59 -7.79 -9.56 -11.26
C ASN A 59 -7.06 -10.85 -11.64
N LEU A 60 -5.80 -10.96 -11.24
CA LEU A 60 -4.91 -12.07 -11.60
C LEU A 60 -4.28 -12.68 -10.36
N LYS A 61 -4.40 -14.01 -10.24
CA LYS A 61 -3.65 -14.82 -9.28
C LYS A 61 -2.72 -15.77 -10.02
N ILE A 62 -1.44 -15.78 -9.62
CA ILE A 62 -0.42 -16.67 -10.19
C ILE A 62 0.07 -17.64 -9.12
N ILE A 63 0.25 -18.89 -9.52
CA ILE A 63 0.80 -19.97 -8.72
C ILE A 63 1.99 -20.56 -9.48
N GLY A 64 3.07 -20.88 -8.76
CA GLY A 64 4.28 -21.48 -9.31
C GLY A 64 5.34 -20.43 -9.66
N ASP A 65 6.34 -20.84 -10.40
CA ASP A 65 7.52 -20.04 -10.66
C ASP A 65 7.27 -18.94 -11.71
N ILE A 66 7.72 -17.72 -11.42
CA ILE A 66 7.70 -16.57 -12.34
C ILE A 66 9.10 -15.97 -12.47
N ASN A 67 9.44 -15.45 -13.64
CA ASN A 67 10.70 -14.77 -13.90
C ASN A 67 10.51 -13.42 -14.61
N GLY A 68 11.59 -12.86 -15.18
CA GLY A 68 11.57 -11.55 -15.81
C GLY A 68 10.58 -11.43 -16.97
N THR A 69 10.41 -12.48 -17.78
CA THR A 69 9.44 -12.49 -18.88
C THR A 69 8.00 -12.37 -18.34
N ASP A 70 7.67 -13.09 -17.28
CA ASP A 70 6.35 -13.00 -16.64
C ASP A 70 6.13 -11.64 -15.99
N LEU A 71 7.13 -11.10 -15.26
CA LEU A 71 7.04 -9.78 -14.63
C LEU A 71 6.87 -8.66 -15.67
N ARG A 72 7.58 -8.73 -16.79
CA ARG A 72 7.41 -7.78 -17.89
C ARG A 72 5.98 -7.81 -18.42
N PHE A 73 5.42 -8.99 -18.63
CA PHE A 73 4.06 -9.15 -19.09
C PHE A 73 3.03 -8.62 -18.08
N ILE A 74 3.23 -8.90 -16.77
CA ILE A 74 2.39 -8.38 -15.69
C ILE A 74 2.44 -6.85 -15.63
N ARG A 75 3.63 -6.23 -15.78
CA ARG A 75 3.78 -4.78 -15.82
C ARG A 75 2.91 -4.17 -16.93
N GLU A 76 2.98 -4.74 -18.14
CA GLU A 76 2.18 -4.27 -19.28
C GLU A 76 0.67 -4.41 -19.02
N MET A 77 0.24 -5.47 -18.31
CA MET A 77 -1.15 -5.63 -17.86
C MET A 77 -1.53 -4.59 -16.81
N ALA A 78 -0.58 -4.10 -16.02
CA ALA A 78 -0.78 -3.17 -14.91
C ALA A 78 -0.60 -1.68 -15.30
N GLY A 79 -0.50 -1.38 -16.58
CA GLY A 79 -0.46 -0.01 -17.09
C GLY A 79 0.92 0.56 -17.36
N GLY A 80 2.02 -0.24 -17.30
CA GLY A 80 3.38 0.23 -17.57
C GLY A 80 4.22 -0.77 -18.35
N ASP A 81 4.87 -0.36 -19.44
CA ASP A 81 5.80 -1.22 -20.16
C ASP A 81 7.17 -1.34 -19.48
N CYS A 82 8.09 -2.09 -20.08
CA CYS A 82 9.43 -2.27 -19.54
C CYS A 82 10.32 -1.02 -19.60
N TYR A 83 9.90 0.04 -20.26
CA TYR A 83 10.58 1.34 -20.31
C TYR A 83 9.89 2.40 -19.44
N GLY A 84 8.78 2.06 -18.79
CA GLY A 84 7.97 2.97 -17.98
C GLY A 84 6.95 3.78 -18.78
N ASN A 85 6.73 3.48 -20.07
CA ASN A 85 5.67 4.12 -20.83
C ASN A 85 4.31 3.53 -20.43
N PRO A 86 3.22 4.33 -20.48
CA PRO A 86 1.89 3.82 -20.19
C PRO A 86 1.43 2.79 -21.22
N THR A 87 0.64 1.81 -20.77
CA THR A 87 -0.01 0.79 -21.59
C THR A 87 -1.52 0.77 -21.31
N ASP A 88 -2.29 0.12 -22.20
CA ASP A 88 -3.75 -0.05 -22.04
C ASP A 88 -4.12 -1.19 -21.05
N GLY A 89 -3.22 -1.58 -20.17
CA GLY A 89 -3.46 -2.63 -19.17
C GLY A 89 -4.41 -2.17 -18.07
N HIS A 90 -5.37 -3.04 -17.70
CA HIS A 90 -6.37 -2.77 -16.67
C HIS A 90 -6.23 -3.68 -15.44
N LEU A 91 -5.07 -4.29 -15.21
CA LEU A 91 -4.83 -5.12 -14.04
C LEU A 91 -4.80 -4.26 -12.78
N THR A 92 -5.78 -4.46 -11.90
CA THR A 92 -5.93 -3.71 -10.64
C THR A 92 -5.56 -4.55 -9.42
N SER A 93 -5.78 -5.86 -9.48
CA SER A 93 -5.47 -6.78 -8.36
C SER A 93 -4.52 -7.88 -8.79
N LEU A 94 -3.39 -7.99 -8.12
CA LEU A 94 -2.35 -8.98 -8.38
C LEU A 94 -2.06 -9.80 -7.13
N ASP A 95 -2.39 -11.10 -7.15
CA ASP A 95 -2.09 -12.04 -6.07
C ASP A 95 -0.93 -12.96 -6.49
N LEU A 96 0.22 -12.74 -5.88
CA LEU A 96 1.44 -13.54 -6.05
C LEU A 96 1.76 -14.39 -4.81
N TYR A 97 0.83 -14.53 -3.86
CA TYR A 97 1.11 -15.23 -2.59
C TYR A 97 1.67 -16.64 -2.77
N GLU A 98 1.15 -17.39 -3.74
CA GLU A 98 1.58 -18.77 -4.08
C GLU A 98 2.59 -18.81 -5.26
N ALA A 99 3.15 -17.66 -5.65
CA ALA A 99 4.19 -17.59 -6.68
C ALA A 99 5.59 -17.63 -6.05
N ASN A 100 6.59 -18.09 -6.81
CA ASN A 100 8.00 -17.97 -6.46
C ASN A 100 8.70 -17.14 -7.53
N ILE A 101 9.45 -16.13 -7.14
CA ILE A 101 10.26 -15.36 -8.07
C ILE A 101 11.58 -16.09 -8.26
N VAL A 102 11.85 -16.51 -9.49
CA VAL A 102 13.08 -17.22 -9.85
C VAL A 102 13.94 -16.36 -10.77
N GLU A 103 15.22 -16.66 -10.83
CA GLU A 103 16.16 -16.00 -11.72
C GLU A 103 15.89 -16.34 -13.19
N GLY A 104 16.24 -15.42 -14.09
CA GLY A 104 16.17 -15.59 -15.55
C GLY A 104 14.98 -14.89 -16.22
N GLY A 105 14.72 -15.31 -17.46
CA GLY A 105 13.77 -14.63 -18.35
C GLY A 105 14.34 -13.34 -18.93
N ASP A 106 13.48 -12.59 -19.64
CA ASP A 106 13.83 -11.28 -20.20
C ASP A 106 13.98 -10.24 -19.10
N TYR A 107 14.57 -9.08 -19.43
CA TYR A 107 14.51 -7.94 -18.53
C TYR A 107 13.05 -7.49 -18.33
N TYR A 108 12.68 -7.22 -17.10
CA TYR A 108 11.33 -6.72 -16.78
C TYR A 108 11.25 -5.19 -16.80
N TYR A 109 12.40 -4.52 -16.62
CA TYR A 109 12.52 -3.06 -16.67
C TYR A 109 13.85 -2.66 -17.32
N HIS A 110 13.86 -1.54 -18.04
CA HIS A 110 15.04 -0.99 -18.68
C HIS A 110 15.05 0.54 -18.47
N ASN A 111 16.01 1.04 -17.71
CA ASN A 111 16.26 2.47 -17.66
C ASN A 111 17.22 2.90 -18.80
N VAL A 112 17.55 4.20 -18.85
CA VAL A 112 18.45 4.75 -19.89
C VAL A 112 19.82 4.07 -19.91
N GLU A 113 20.27 3.52 -18.78
CA GLU A 113 21.62 2.97 -18.63
C GLU A 113 21.69 1.45 -18.86
N ARG A 114 20.72 0.70 -18.35
CA ARG A 114 20.80 -0.77 -18.37
C ARG A 114 19.44 -1.47 -18.16
N PRO A 115 19.35 -2.75 -18.60
CA PRO A 115 18.24 -3.62 -18.26
C PRO A 115 18.34 -4.17 -16.84
N PHE A 116 17.17 -4.51 -16.25
CA PHE A 116 17.05 -5.16 -14.95
C PHE A 116 16.36 -6.51 -15.11
N TYR A 117 16.97 -7.53 -14.54
CA TYR A 117 16.54 -8.91 -14.60
C TYR A 117 16.09 -9.42 -13.25
N CYS A 118 15.26 -10.47 -13.23
CA CYS A 118 14.87 -11.14 -12.00
C CYS A 118 16.05 -11.75 -11.26
N LYS A 119 16.01 -11.58 -9.93
CA LYS A 119 16.78 -12.38 -8.97
C LYS A 119 15.82 -13.26 -8.20
N ALA A 120 16.29 -14.42 -7.80
CA ALA A 120 15.50 -15.33 -6.98
C ALA A 120 15.06 -14.64 -5.67
N ASN A 121 13.81 -14.86 -5.28
CA ASN A 121 13.20 -14.35 -4.06
C ASN A 121 13.28 -12.82 -3.88
N ALA A 122 13.32 -12.04 -4.97
CA ALA A 122 13.40 -10.60 -4.91
C ALA A 122 12.40 -9.92 -5.85
N ILE A 123 11.71 -8.88 -5.34
CA ILE A 123 11.08 -7.88 -6.17
C ILE A 123 12.13 -6.80 -6.42
N GLY A 124 12.72 -6.81 -7.61
CA GLY A 124 13.91 -6.02 -7.91
C GLY A 124 13.65 -4.53 -8.13
N TYR A 125 14.70 -3.82 -8.56
CA TYR A 125 14.68 -2.39 -8.86
C TYR A 125 13.60 -2.04 -9.88
N CYS A 126 12.71 -1.06 -9.57
CA CYS A 126 11.63 -0.60 -10.45
C CYS A 126 10.66 -1.71 -10.94
N ALA A 127 10.56 -2.87 -10.25
CA ALA A 127 9.80 -4.03 -10.75
C ALA A 127 8.35 -3.70 -11.13
N PHE A 128 7.69 -2.79 -10.40
CA PHE A 128 6.35 -2.27 -10.67
C PHE A 128 6.30 -0.73 -10.75
N TRP A 129 7.45 -0.09 -10.99
CA TRP A 129 7.49 1.37 -11.12
C TRP A 129 6.51 1.87 -12.17
N GLY A 130 5.67 2.86 -11.79
CA GLY A 130 4.69 3.46 -12.68
C GLY A 130 3.49 2.58 -13.05
N CYS A 131 3.33 1.39 -12.42
CA CYS A 131 2.15 0.54 -12.63
C CYS A 131 0.94 1.16 -11.94
N SER A 132 0.47 2.30 -12.48
CA SER A 132 -0.57 3.15 -11.87
C SER A 132 -1.96 2.51 -11.83
N GLY A 133 -2.20 1.43 -12.57
CA GLY A 133 -3.46 0.67 -12.55
C GLY A 133 -3.62 -0.23 -11.31
N LEU A 134 -2.51 -0.63 -10.67
CA LEU A 134 -2.56 -1.54 -9.52
C LEU A 134 -3.20 -0.87 -8.28
N THR A 135 -4.25 -1.47 -7.76
CA THR A 135 -4.91 -1.09 -6.49
C THR A 135 -4.50 -1.97 -5.32
N SER A 136 -4.16 -3.24 -5.60
CA SER A 136 -3.69 -4.17 -4.58
C SER A 136 -2.66 -5.15 -5.13
N VAL A 137 -1.64 -5.45 -4.30
CA VAL A 137 -0.61 -6.46 -4.60
C VAL A 137 -0.35 -7.30 -3.37
N THR A 138 -0.43 -8.63 -3.51
CA THR A 138 0.02 -9.57 -2.48
C THR A 138 1.39 -10.12 -2.88
N ILE A 139 2.40 -9.79 -2.08
CA ILE A 139 3.80 -10.20 -2.31
C ILE A 139 3.99 -11.64 -1.81
N PRO A 140 4.74 -12.50 -2.53
CA PRO A 140 5.02 -13.86 -2.08
C PRO A 140 5.75 -13.90 -0.74
N SER A 141 5.42 -14.86 0.12
CA SER A 141 6.11 -15.06 1.41
C SER A 141 7.57 -15.50 1.27
N SER A 142 7.94 -16.02 0.10
CA SER A 142 9.33 -16.39 -0.25
C SER A 142 10.22 -15.19 -0.55
N VAL A 143 9.64 -14.00 -0.81
CA VAL A 143 10.42 -12.80 -1.13
C VAL A 143 11.14 -12.29 0.11
N THR A 144 12.44 -12.10 -0.01
CA THR A 144 13.33 -11.62 1.06
C THR A 144 13.85 -10.19 0.83
N GLU A 145 13.68 -9.67 -0.39
CA GLU A 145 14.11 -8.33 -0.78
C GLU A 145 13.04 -7.62 -1.62
N ILE A 146 12.72 -6.37 -1.24
CA ILE A 146 12.00 -5.42 -2.08
C ILE A 146 12.95 -4.28 -2.39
N GLY A 147 13.37 -4.19 -3.64
CA GLY A 147 14.39 -3.27 -4.11
C GLY A 147 13.93 -1.82 -4.20
N PRO A 148 14.87 -0.90 -4.45
CA PRO A 148 14.56 0.51 -4.63
C PRO A 148 13.56 0.74 -5.77
N PHE A 149 12.66 1.71 -5.58
CA PHE A 149 11.62 2.11 -6.54
C PHE A 149 10.67 0.98 -6.97
N ALA A 150 10.64 -0.16 -6.28
CA ALA A 150 9.92 -1.35 -6.73
C ALA A 150 8.43 -1.10 -7.02
N PHE A 151 7.75 -0.24 -6.26
CA PHE A 151 6.36 0.18 -6.42
C PHE A 151 6.21 1.71 -6.52
N SER A 152 7.30 2.44 -6.79
CA SER A 152 7.21 3.90 -6.90
C SER A 152 6.22 4.31 -7.99
N ASP A 153 5.45 5.38 -7.73
CA ASP A 153 4.38 5.89 -8.61
C ASP A 153 3.24 4.89 -8.94
N CYS A 154 3.05 3.86 -8.12
CA CYS A 154 1.82 3.06 -8.14
C CYS A 154 0.68 3.86 -7.48
N ARG A 155 0.21 4.93 -8.16
CA ARG A 155 -0.67 5.95 -7.59
C ARG A 155 -2.03 5.44 -7.14
N SER A 156 -2.55 4.37 -7.75
CA SER A 156 -3.82 3.73 -7.37
C SER A 156 -3.67 2.68 -6.28
N LEU A 157 -2.44 2.34 -5.86
CA LEU A 157 -2.21 1.30 -4.86
C LEU A 157 -2.78 1.73 -3.50
N THR A 158 -3.85 1.07 -3.06
CA THR A 158 -4.53 1.38 -1.79
C THR A 158 -4.02 0.54 -0.63
N SER A 159 -3.51 -0.66 -0.94
CA SER A 159 -2.97 -1.57 0.06
C SER A 159 -1.86 -2.45 -0.50
N VAL A 160 -0.89 -2.75 0.34
CA VAL A 160 0.18 -3.72 0.07
C VAL A 160 0.43 -4.57 1.31
N THR A 161 0.54 -5.88 1.13
CA THR A 161 0.94 -6.80 2.20
C THR A 161 2.43 -7.07 2.08
N ILE A 162 3.21 -6.54 3.03
CA ILE A 162 4.66 -6.78 3.13
C ILE A 162 4.87 -8.06 3.92
N PRO A 163 5.52 -9.09 3.36
CA PRO A 163 5.71 -10.36 4.08
C PRO A 163 6.74 -10.24 5.20
N SER A 164 6.59 -11.09 6.22
CA SER A 164 7.50 -11.13 7.39
C SER A 164 8.91 -11.63 7.08
N SER A 165 9.17 -12.09 5.87
CA SER A 165 10.52 -12.41 5.36
C SER A 165 11.35 -11.16 5.02
N ILE A 166 10.71 -10.00 4.88
CA ILE A 166 11.38 -8.74 4.54
C ILE A 166 12.04 -8.15 5.78
N THR A 167 13.33 -7.83 5.68
CA THR A 167 14.11 -7.17 6.74
C THR A 167 14.43 -5.70 6.43
N LYS A 168 14.27 -5.29 5.17
CA LYS A 168 14.55 -3.93 4.72
C LYS A 168 13.56 -3.49 3.66
N ILE A 169 13.01 -2.29 3.82
CA ILE A 169 12.25 -1.57 2.78
C ILE A 169 13.23 -0.66 2.05
N GLY A 170 13.42 -0.87 0.75
CA GLY A 170 14.38 -0.15 -0.07
C GLY A 170 14.08 1.35 -0.21
N SER A 171 15.04 2.11 -0.74
CA SER A 171 14.84 3.54 -1.00
C SER A 171 13.74 3.75 -2.05
N SER A 172 12.86 4.72 -1.81
CA SER A 172 11.75 5.10 -2.70
C SER A 172 10.82 3.93 -3.09
N THR A 173 10.81 2.84 -2.34
CA THR A 173 10.04 1.61 -2.69
C THR A 173 8.57 1.92 -2.99
N PHE A 174 7.91 2.75 -2.18
CA PHE A 174 6.51 3.16 -2.33
C PHE A 174 6.36 4.67 -2.55
N SER A 175 7.43 5.34 -3.00
CA SER A 175 7.37 6.79 -3.25
C SER A 175 6.30 7.11 -4.29
N GLY A 176 5.47 8.14 -4.03
CA GLY A 176 4.40 8.55 -4.94
C GLY A 176 3.17 7.62 -4.97
N CYS A 177 3.08 6.61 -4.07
CA CYS A 177 1.87 5.80 -3.91
C CYS A 177 0.76 6.61 -3.21
N SER A 178 0.24 7.62 -3.89
CA SER A 178 -0.73 8.58 -3.31
C SER A 178 -2.07 7.96 -2.90
N GLY A 179 -2.43 6.81 -3.46
CA GLY A 179 -3.62 6.04 -3.08
C GLY A 179 -3.46 5.18 -1.83
N LEU A 180 -2.22 4.97 -1.34
CA LEU A 180 -1.95 4.08 -0.22
C LEU A 180 -2.53 4.66 1.08
N THR A 181 -3.56 4.01 1.63
CA THR A 181 -4.27 4.49 2.81
C THR A 181 -3.70 3.95 4.12
N SER A 182 -3.11 2.76 4.07
CA SER A 182 -2.49 2.13 5.22
C SER A 182 -1.36 1.20 4.79
N VAL A 183 -0.36 1.06 5.65
CA VAL A 183 0.72 0.08 5.48
C VAL A 183 1.05 -0.54 6.84
N THR A 184 1.20 -1.86 6.85
CA THR A 184 1.71 -2.58 8.02
C THR A 184 3.17 -2.91 7.77
N ILE A 185 4.06 -2.35 8.60
CA ILE A 185 5.49 -2.65 8.58
C ILE A 185 5.71 -3.86 9.49
N PRO A 186 6.17 -5.00 8.96
CA PRO A 186 6.40 -6.19 9.78
C PRO A 186 7.48 -6.00 10.84
N SER A 187 7.38 -6.73 11.95
CA SER A 187 8.40 -6.72 13.01
C SER A 187 9.76 -7.32 12.60
N SER A 188 9.85 -7.89 11.42
CA SER A 188 11.12 -8.32 10.80
C SER A 188 11.92 -7.16 10.19
N VAL A 189 11.27 -6.03 9.89
CA VAL A 189 11.92 -4.89 9.23
C VAL A 189 12.82 -4.15 10.23
N THR A 190 14.08 -3.99 9.85
CA THR A 190 15.10 -3.27 10.62
C THR A 190 15.50 -1.93 10.02
N GLU A 191 15.24 -1.74 8.71
CA GLU A 191 15.58 -0.49 8.00
C GLU A 191 14.45 -0.07 7.06
N ILE A 192 14.10 1.22 7.11
CA ILE A 192 13.24 1.91 6.14
C ILE A 192 14.15 2.87 5.36
N GLY A 193 14.27 2.67 4.05
CA GLY A 193 15.15 3.44 3.17
C GLY A 193 14.71 4.88 2.97
N SER A 194 15.61 5.69 2.40
CA SER A 194 15.31 7.09 2.07
C SER A 194 14.13 7.19 1.11
N SER A 195 13.23 8.14 1.37
CA SER A 195 12.01 8.39 0.59
C SER A 195 11.09 7.16 0.41
N ALA A 196 11.21 6.13 1.25
CA ALA A 196 10.51 4.85 1.05
C ALA A 196 8.99 5.01 0.90
N PHE A 197 8.36 5.96 1.58
CA PHE A 197 6.93 6.31 1.51
C PHE A 197 6.71 7.79 1.17
N SER A 198 7.72 8.46 0.59
CA SER A 198 7.59 9.88 0.23
C SER A 198 6.43 10.10 -0.75
N GLY A 199 5.58 11.12 -0.49
CA GLY A 199 4.44 11.43 -1.33
C GLY A 199 3.26 10.45 -1.24
N CYS A 200 3.23 9.56 -0.22
CA CYS A 200 2.06 8.73 0.08
C CYS A 200 0.97 9.59 0.73
N SER A 201 0.40 10.53 -0.02
CA SER A 201 -0.55 11.52 0.52
C SER A 201 -1.87 10.95 1.04
N GLY A 202 -2.24 9.74 0.62
CA GLY A 202 -3.40 9.02 1.13
C GLY A 202 -3.17 8.29 2.45
N LEU A 203 -1.91 8.16 2.89
CA LEU A 203 -1.56 7.41 4.11
C LEU A 203 -2.04 8.15 5.35
N THR A 204 -2.98 7.55 6.10
CA THR A 204 -3.59 8.17 7.28
C THR A 204 -2.94 7.74 8.59
N CYS A 205 -2.39 6.53 8.61
CA CYS A 205 -1.78 5.96 9.81
C CYS A 205 -0.58 5.08 9.44
N VAL A 206 0.48 5.17 10.23
CA VAL A 206 1.61 4.24 10.14
C VAL A 206 2.04 3.76 11.53
N THR A 207 2.34 2.47 11.64
CA THR A 207 2.95 1.88 12.84
C THR A 207 4.35 1.42 12.49
N ILE A 208 5.35 1.97 13.20
CA ILE A 208 6.77 1.65 13.02
C ILE A 208 7.21 0.78 14.21
N PRO A 209 7.52 -0.50 13.98
CA PRO A 209 7.86 -1.42 15.07
C PRO A 209 9.24 -1.12 15.67
N SER A 210 9.46 -1.56 16.91
CA SER A 210 10.74 -1.37 17.62
C SER A 210 11.94 -2.07 16.96
N SER A 211 11.69 -3.01 16.05
CA SER A 211 12.74 -3.66 15.25
C SER A 211 13.44 -2.72 14.28
N VAL A 212 12.76 -1.64 13.86
CA VAL A 212 13.36 -0.65 12.95
C VAL A 212 14.42 0.14 13.71
N THR A 213 15.65 0.06 13.25
CA THR A 213 16.81 0.76 13.83
C THR A 213 17.30 1.91 12.97
N LYS A 214 16.75 2.03 11.75
CA LYS A 214 17.10 3.11 10.81
C LYS A 214 15.91 3.51 9.97
N ILE A 215 15.65 4.82 9.93
CA ILE A 215 14.72 5.48 9.00
C ILE A 215 15.54 6.44 8.15
N GLY A 216 15.51 6.27 6.83
CA GLY A 216 16.25 7.12 5.90
C GLY A 216 15.64 8.52 5.75
N ASP A 217 16.38 9.40 5.09
CA ASP A 217 15.97 10.76 4.82
C ASP A 217 14.66 10.81 4.03
N ASN A 218 13.78 11.73 4.38
CA ASN A 218 12.48 11.94 3.72
C ASN A 218 11.58 10.69 3.65
N ALA A 219 11.78 9.70 4.51
CA ALA A 219 11.09 8.41 4.40
C ALA A 219 9.56 8.54 4.31
N PHE A 220 8.95 9.50 5.01
CA PHE A 220 7.51 9.81 5.01
C PHE A 220 7.24 11.27 4.60
N SER A 221 8.18 11.92 3.91
CA SER A 221 7.99 13.30 3.44
C SER A 221 6.80 13.39 2.47
N GLY A 222 5.97 14.43 2.60
CA GLY A 222 4.80 14.61 1.75
C GLY A 222 3.65 13.63 2.01
N CYS A 223 3.68 12.87 3.12
CA CYS A 223 2.53 12.07 3.57
C CYS A 223 1.48 12.99 4.23
N SER A 224 0.91 13.90 3.45
CA SER A 224 0.02 14.98 3.94
C SER A 224 -1.29 14.48 4.56
N GLY A 225 -1.67 13.24 4.30
CA GLY A 225 -2.86 12.61 4.91
C GLY A 225 -2.61 12.00 6.29
N LEU A 226 -1.36 11.97 6.80
CA LEU A 226 -1.06 11.36 8.09
C LEU A 226 -1.72 12.12 9.24
N THR A 227 -2.50 11.38 10.03
CA THR A 227 -3.10 11.85 11.28
C THR A 227 -2.55 11.12 12.49
N SER A 228 -1.90 9.97 12.30
CA SER A 228 -1.42 9.15 13.39
C SER A 228 -0.13 8.41 13.02
N VAL A 229 0.90 8.56 13.84
CA VAL A 229 2.16 7.81 13.74
C VAL A 229 2.39 7.09 15.05
N TYR A 230 2.52 5.77 15.02
CA TYR A 230 2.81 4.95 16.19
C TYR A 230 4.25 4.47 16.12
N VAL A 231 4.99 4.67 17.20
CA VAL A 231 6.36 4.18 17.35
C VAL A 231 6.48 3.34 18.62
N SER A 232 7.31 2.31 18.60
CA SER A 232 7.45 1.38 19.72
C SER A 232 8.83 1.46 20.41
N TRP A 233 9.63 2.48 20.12
CA TRP A 233 10.92 2.70 20.79
C TRP A 233 10.72 3.43 22.12
N LYS A 234 11.44 3.00 23.14
CA LYS A 234 11.51 3.74 24.41
C LYS A 234 12.41 4.97 24.31
N THR A 235 13.44 4.92 23.47
CA THR A 235 14.34 6.06 23.18
C THR A 235 14.13 6.48 21.73
N PRO A 236 13.92 7.78 21.44
CA PRO A 236 13.71 8.27 20.09
C PRO A 236 14.86 7.90 19.13
N LEU A 237 14.52 7.45 17.95
CA LEU A 237 15.49 7.11 16.92
C LEU A 237 15.99 8.39 16.22
N LEU A 238 17.28 8.71 16.37
CA LEU A 238 17.90 9.98 15.94
C LEU A 238 18.66 9.83 14.60
N ASN A 239 18.02 9.33 13.56
CA ASN A 239 18.65 9.23 12.24
C ASN A 239 17.64 9.50 11.12
N GLY A 240 18.16 9.91 9.95
CA GLY A 240 17.37 10.33 8.79
C GLY A 240 16.89 11.78 8.92
N ALA A 241 17.27 12.63 7.98
CA ALA A 241 16.83 14.02 7.92
C ALA A 241 15.41 14.12 7.33
N ASP A 242 14.65 15.11 7.77
CA ASP A 242 13.33 15.47 7.20
C ASP A 242 12.36 14.29 7.07
N LYS A 243 12.42 13.31 7.99
CA LYS A 243 11.62 12.05 7.93
C LYS A 243 10.14 12.29 7.62
N PHE A 244 9.54 13.33 8.24
CA PHE A 244 8.13 13.69 8.15
C PHE A 244 7.93 15.09 7.58
N LYS A 245 8.86 15.55 6.74
CA LYS A 245 8.71 16.84 6.06
C LYS A 245 7.37 16.92 5.32
N ASP A 246 6.71 18.09 5.38
CA ASP A 246 5.40 18.34 4.77
C ASP A 246 4.22 17.48 5.32
N VAL A 247 4.41 16.83 6.48
CA VAL A 247 3.32 16.33 7.32
C VAL A 247 2.81 17.48 8.19
N ASP A 248 1.48 17.63 8.29
CA ASP A 248 0.90 18.68 9.14
C ASP A 248 1.07 18.31 10.62
N LYS A 249 2.05 18.94 11.28
CA LYS A 249 2.42 18.68 12.66
C LYS A 249 1.33 19.00 13.68
N GLN A 250 0.35 19.86 13.34
CA GLN A 250 -0.75 20.23 14.21
C GLN A 250 -1.86 19.19 14.21
N SER A 251 -2.11 18.56 13.06
CA SER A 251 -3.16 17.57 12.88
C SER A 251 -2.68 16.12 13.07
N CYS A 252 -1.36 15.88 12.93
CA CYS A 252 -0.78 14.54 13.10
C CYS A 252 -0.36 14.30 14.56
N THR A 253 -0.82 13.21 15.14
CA THR A 253 -0.43 12.79 16.50
C THR A 253 0.63 11.71 16.45
N LEU A 254 1.74 11.92 17.17
CA LEU A 254 2.74 10.90 17.43
C LEU A 254 2.38 10.12 18.70
N TYR A 255 2.20 8.83 18.56
CA TYR A 255 1.96 7.91 19.67
C TYR A 255 3.26 7.21 20.07
N VAL A 256 3.67 7.40 21.33
CA VAL A 256 4.93 6.89 21.89
C VAL A 256 4.68 5.96 23.07
N PRO A 257 5.61 5.07 23.44
CA PRO A 257 5.49 4.23 24.64
C PRO A 257 5.26 5.05 25.91
N GLN A 258 4.61 4.42 26.93
CA GLN A 258 4.43 5.04 28.24
C GLN A 258 5.76 5.50 28.85
N ASP A 259 5.71 6.64 29.56
CA ASP A 259 6.81 7.29 30.27
C ASP A 259 7.97 7.75 29.35
N THR A 260 7.70 8.03 28.05
CA THR A 260 8.72 8.45 27.07
C THR A 260 8.44 9.77 26.35
N SER A 261 7.25 10.36 26.52
CA SER A 261 6.85 11.57 25.78
C SER A 261 7.83 12.74 25.94
N GLY A 262 8.41 12.91 27.13
CA GLY A 262 9.40 13.95 27.42
C GLY A 262 10.68 13.83 26.56
N GLU A 263 11.19 12.60 26.36
CA GLU A 263 12.35 12.36 25.51
C GLU A 263 12.04 12.67 24.04
N TYR A 264 10.82 12.34 23.58
CA TYR A 264 10.40 12.63 22.22
C TYR A 264 10.23 14.13 21.97
N TYR A 265 9.65 14.89 22.92
CA TYR A 265 9.55 16.35 22.81
C TYR A 265 10.92 17.04 22.75
N LEU A 266 11.93 16.52 23.46
CA LEU A 266 13.28 17.06 23.50
C LEU A 266 14.17 16.60 22.34
N SER A 267 13.69 15.68 21.52
CA SER A 267 14.41 15.18 20.34
C SER A 267 13.93 15.87 19.04
N GLU A 268 14.58 15.56 17.91
CA GLU A 268 14.16 16.00 16.58
C GLU A 268 12.71 15.61 16.23
N TRP A 269 12.11 14.62 16.93
CA TRP A 269 10.71 14.24 16.74
C TRP A 269 9.75 15.33 17.19
N GLY A 270 10.10 16.13 18.20
CA GLY A 270 9.35 17.31 18.63
C GLY A 270 9.27 18.41 17.58
N ASP A 271 10.17 18.43 16.61
CA ASP A 271 10.14 19.39 15.49
C ASP A 271 9.06 19.01 14.45
N TYR A 272 8.72 17.70 14.38
CA TYR A 272 7.73 17.18 13.41
C TYR A 272 6.32 17.03 13.98
N PHE A 273 6.14 16.99 15.30
CA PHE A 273 4.85 16.70 15.93
C PHE A 273 4.58 17.64 17.10
N ASP A 274 3.51 18.44 17.00
CA ASP A 274 3.03 19.28 18.11
C ASP A 274 2.24 18.43 19.14
N ASN A 275 1.67 17.29 18.70
CA ASN A 275 0.90 16.38 19.53
C ASN A 275 1.63 15.07 19.75
N ILE A 276 2.16 14.84 20.96
CA ILE A 276 2.81 13.59 21.35
C ILE A 276 2.02 12.97 22.51
N VAL A 277 1.51 11.75 22.30
CA VAL A 277 0.61 11.05 23.23
C VAL A 277 1.20 9.70 23.58
N GLU A 278 1.21 9.39 24.88
CA GLU A 278 1.67 8.08 25.34
C GLU A 278 0.61 7.00 25.17
N TYR A 279 1.04 5.81 24.71
CA TYR A 279 0.16 4.65 24.58
C TYR A 279 0.82 3.39 25.13
N ASP A 280 -0.01 2.40 25.48
CA ASP A 280 0.47 1.10 25.89
C ASP A 280 0.82 0.24 24.68
N VAL A 281 2.11 0.02 24.43
CA VAL A 281 2.64 -0.80 23.31
C VAL A 281 2.21 -2.28 23.39
N THR A 282 1.80 -2.77 24.56
CA THR A 282 1.31 -4.14 24.71
C THR A 282 -0.09 -4.33 24.16
N GLY A 283 -0.78 -3.22 23.86
CA GLY A 283 -2.18 -3.21 23.42
C GLY A 283 -3.15 -3.65 24.53
N ILE A 284 -2.67 -3.78 25.77
CA ILE A 284 -3.46 -4.09 26.97
C ILE A 284 -3.52 -2.81 27.78
N ASN A 285 -4.51 -1.97 27.53
CA ASN A 285 -4.73 -0.77 28.34
C ASN A 285 -5.16 -1.18 29.74
N LYS A 286 -4.30 -0.96 30.76
CA LYS A 286 -4.77 -0.77 32.12
C LYS A 286 -5.50 0.57 32.15
N VAL A 287 -6.81 0.52 32.18
CA VAL A 287 -7.67 1.71 32.25
C VAL A 287 -7.29 2.51 33.48
N LYS A 288 -6.51 3.59 33.33
CA LYS A 288 -6.59 4.70 34.28
C LYS A 288 -7.93 5.38 33.99
N SER A 289 -8.90 5.18 34.87
CA SER A 289 -10.22 5.79 34.74
C SER A 289 -10.07 7.33 34.74
N SER A 290 -10.09 7.95 33.59
CA SER A 290 -10.48 9.35 33.50
C SER A 290 -12.00 9.39 33.65
N ALA A 291 -12.50 10.18 34.58
CA ALA A 291 -13.81 10.10 35.19
C ALA A 291 -15.04 10.31 34.28
N ASN A 292 -14.88 10.36 32.91
CA ASN A 292 -15.97 10.69 32.01
C ASN A 292 -15.98 9.91 30.68
N VAL A 293 -15.18 8.86 30.50
CA VAL A 293 -15.18 8.07 29.27
C VAL A 293 -15.99 6.81 29.48
N THR A 294 -17.13 6.67 28.80
CA THR A 294 -18.02 5.50 28.94
C THR A 294 -17.83 4.51 27.77
N GLU A 295 -17.92 3.22 28.10
CA GLU A 295 -17.96 2.17 27.10
C GLU A 295 -19.24 2.26 26.26
N LEU A 296 -19.13 2.29 24.93
CA LEU A 296 -20.25 2.31 23.99
C LEU A 296 -20.61 0.93 23.48
N SER A 297 -19.60 0.10 23.21
CA SER A 297 -19.79 -1.25 22.68
C SER A 297 -18.55 -2.11 22.89
N ARG A 298 -18.76 -3.41 22.97
CA ARG A 298 -17.73 -4.43 23.20
C ARG A 298 -17.87 -5.55 22.17
N TYR A 299 -16.72 -6.09 21.75
CA TYR A 299 -16.65 -7.16 20.77
C TYR A 299 -15.62 -8.21 21.17
N SER A 300 -15.85 -9.46 20.79
CA SER A 300 -14.83 -10.51 20.83
C SER A 300 -13.74 -10.26 19.78
N VAL A 301 -12.62 -10.97 19.86
CA VAL A 301 -11.55 -10.91 18.84
C VAL A 301 -12.01 -11.34 17.45
N ASN A 302 -13.12 -12.09 17.37
CA ASN A 302 -13.73 -12.54 16.12
C ASN A 302 -14.80 -11.57 15.60
N GLY A 303 -14.94 -10.37 16.21
CA GLY A 303 -15.86 -9.32 15.77
C GLY A 303 -17.32 -9.50 16.26
N HIS A 304 -17.65 -10.52 17.06
CA HIS A 304 -18.99 -10.66 17.64
C HIS A 304 -19.22 -9.64 18.75
N ARG A 305 -20.33 -8.93 18.69
CA ARG A 305 -20.73 -7.99 19.76
C ARG A 305 -21.01 -8.76 21.06
N LEU A 306 -20.51 -8.21 22.16
CA LEU A 306 -20.66 -8.76 23.51
C LEU A 306 -21.50 -7.81 24.34
N ASP A 307 -22.48 -8.34 25.08
CA ASP A 307 -23.34 -7.57 25.98
C ASP A 307 -22.69 -7.35 27.35
N SER A 308 -21.65 -8.12 27.67
CA SER A 308 -20.88 -8.03 28.91
C SER A 308 -19.43 -8.46 28.68
N PRO A 309 -18.49 -8.11 29.61
CA PRO A 309 -17.11 -8.60 29.55
C PRO A 309 -17.07 -10.13 29.58
N THR A 310 -16.38 -10.73 28.61
CA THR A 310 -16.14 -12.18 28.57
C THR A 310 -14.67 -12.47 28.78
N LYS A 311 -14.36 -13.59 29.42
CA LYS A 311 -12.98 -14.02 29.68
C LYS A 311 -12.16 -14.04 28.38
N GLY A 312 -10.94 -13.49 28.45
CA GLY A 312 -10.04 -13.36 27.32
C GLY A 312 -9.94 -11.92 26.78
N LEU A 313 -9.51 -11.74 25.54
CA LEU A 313 -9.29 -10.43 24.94
C LEU A 313 -10.60 -9.88 24.35
N ASN A 314 -11.01 -8.69 24.80
CA ASN A 314 -12.17 -7.97 24.28
C ASN A 314 -11.74 -6.68 23.58
N ILE A 315 -12.45 -6.29 22.53
CA ILE A 315 -12.27 -5.02 21.81
C ILE A 315 -13.39 -4.09 22.24
N VAL A 316 -13.06 -2.95 22.86
CA VAL A 316 -14.03 -2.02 23.46
C VAL A 316 -13.93 -0.66 22.79
N LYS A 317 -15.08 -0.14 22.32
CA LYS A 317 -15.22 1.21 21.80
C LYS A 317 -15.78 2.13 22.87
N TYR A 318 -15.17 3.30 23.04
CA TYR A 318 -15.52 4.30 24.06
C TYR A 318 -16.16 5.56 23.48
N SER A 319 -16.78 6.35 24.35
CA SER A 319 -17.47 7.60 24.00
C SER A 319 -16.54 8.71 23.49
N ASP A 320 -15.24 8.61 23.73
CA ASP A 320 -14.19 9.48 23.20
C ASP A 320 -13.73 9.09 21.79
N GLY A 321 -14.37 8.08 21.18
CA GLY A 321 -14.01 7.54 19.86
C GLY A 321 -12.87 6.52 19.91
N SER A 322 -12.19 6.35 21.04
CA SER A 322 -11.10 5.38 21.17
C SER A 322 -11.61 3.94 21.12
N VAL A 323 -10.78 3.04 20.56
CA VAL A 323 -11.01 1.60 20.55
C VAL A 323 -9.84 0.93 21.27
N ARG A 324 -10.14 0.13 22.30
CA ARG A 324 -9.12 -0.48 23.14
C ARG A 324 -9.29 -2.00 23.21
N LYS A 325 -8.16 -2.71 23.33
CA LYS A 325 -8.14 -4.14 23.63
C LYS A 325 -8.04 -4.31 25.15
N ILE A 326 -8.97 -5.05 25.76
CA ILE A 326 -9.03 -5.28 27.21
C ILE A 326 -8.95 -6.77 27.47
N ALA A 327 -7.98 -7.18 28.29
CA ALA A 327 -7.93 -8.54 28.81
C ALA A 327 -8.88 -8.66 30.01
N VAL A 328 -9.83 -9.59 29.96
CA VAL A 328 -10.75 -9.95 31.02
C VAL A 328 -10.31 -11.29 31.60
N GLN A 329 -9.97 -11.31 32.91
CA GLN A 329 -9.52 -12.50 33.64
C GLN A 329 -10.67 -13.42 34.05
#